data_41ffcc6fbc1aed18a3ce1f00b916e37f
#
_entry.id   41ffcc6fbc1aed18a3ce1f00b916e37f
#
_cell.length_a   1.000
_cell.length_b   1.000
_cell.length_c   1.000
_cell.angle_alpha   90.00
_cell.angle_beta   90.00
_cell.angle_gamma   90.00
#
_symmetry.space_group_name_H-M   'P 1'
#
loop_
_entity.id
_entity.type
_entity.pdbx_description
1 polymer ?
#
loop_
_entity_poly.entity_id
_entity_poly.type
_entity_poly.pdbx_seq_one_letter_code
_entity_poly.pdbx_strand_id
1 'polypeptide(L)' 'SVGTDVNTLLAVYGKPDAVHGDHYIYYVNGDQTIGFVFEIEHNRVDEIEMGTIYR' A
#
# COMPACT_ATOMS: atom_id res chain seq x y z
N SER A 1 -1.22 -9.42 -4.00
CA SER A 1 -1.35 -10.50 -3.02
C SER A 1 -0.15 -10.55 -2.08
N VAL A 2 -0.33 -11.17 -0.96
CA VAL A 2 0.75 -11.36 0.02
C VAL A 2 1.87 -12.16 -0.63
N GLY A 3 3.11 -11.71 -0.42
CA GLY A 3 4.30 -12.32 -1.01
C GLY A 3 4.71 -11.71 -2.34
N THR A 4 3.89 -10.83 -2.92
CA THR A 4 4.21 -10.16 -4.17
C THR A 4 5.42 -9.24 -3.99
N ASP A 5 6.34 -9.28 -4.95
CA ASP A 5 7.50 -8.38 -4.95
C ASP A 5 7.06 -6.93 -5.04
N VAL A 6 7.75 -6.04 -4.31
CA VAL A 6 7.38 -4.62 -4.26
C VAL A 6 7.46 -3.95 -5.63
N ASN A 7 8.37 -4.38 -6.49
CA ASN A 7 8.48 -3.82 -7.84
C ASN A 7 7.25 -4.18 -8.68
N THR A 8 6.70 -5.36 -8.50
CA THR A 8 5.47 -5.77 -9.15
C THR A 8 4.29 -4.94 -8.65
N LEU A 9 4.23 -4.70 -7.35
CA LEU A 9 3.21 -3.85 -6.75
C LEU A 9 3.24 -2.45 -7.38
N LEU A 10 4.42 -1.85 -7.46
CA LEU A 10 4.60 -0.52 -8.03
C LEU A 10 4.26 -0.49 -9.53
N ALA A 11 4.56 -1.57 -10.25
CA ALA A 11 4.22 -1.66 -11.67
C ALA A 11 2.72 -1.72 -11.89
N VAL A 12 1.98 -2.39 -11.02
CA VAL A 12 0.54 -2.55 -11.14
C VAL A 12 -0.22 -1.32 -10.65
N TYR A 13 0.14 -0.80 -9.47
CA TYR A 13 -0.59 0.29 -8.83
C TYR A 13 0.06 1.65 -9.00
N GLY A 14 1.29 1.69 -9.44
CA GLY A 14 2.02 2.94 -9.58
C GLY A 14 2.57 3.44 -8.26
N LYS A 15 2.94 4.71 -8.25
CA LYS A 15 3.50 5.35 -7.06
C LYS A 15 2.44 5.47 -5.96
N PRO A 16 2.76 5.08 -4.72
CA PRO A 16 1.80 5.24 -3.63
C PRO A 16 1.52 6.71 -3.32
N ASP A 17 0.33 6.98 -2.80
CA ASP A 17 -0.06 8.33 -2.42
C ASP A 17 0.70 8.81 -1.18
N ALA A 18 1.03 7.87 -0.29
CA ALA A 18 1.81 8.17 0.90
C ALA A 18 2.65 6.96 1.29
N VAL A 19 3.78 7.22 1.93
CA VAL A 19 4.65 6.16 2.47
C VAL A 19 4.96 6.52 3.92
N HIS A 20 4.64 5.60 4.83
CA HIS A 20 4.94 5.73 6.25
C HIS A 20 5.78 4.53 6.67
N GLY A 21 7.10 4.73 6.74
CA GLY A 21 8.02 3.62 7.02
C GLY A 21 7.93 2.58 5.91
N ASP A 22 7.51 1.38 6.26
CA ASP A 22 7.35 0.28 5.32
C ASP A 22 5.89 0.07 4.90
N HIS A 23 5.01 1.04 5.17
CA HIS A 23 3.60 1.04 4.74
C HIS A 23 3.42 1.89 3.50
N TYR A 24 2.93 1.28 2.42
CA TYR A 24 2.59 1.98 1.18
C TYR A 24 1.08 2.18 1.16
N ILE A 25 0.65 3.44 1.07
CA ILE A 25 -0.76 3.82 1.19
C ILE A 25 -1.28 4.33 -0.15
N TYR A 26 -2.40 3.76 -0.59
CA TYR A 26 -3.10 4.16 -1.80
C TYR A 26 -4.51 4.57 -1.43
N TYR A 27 -4.87 5.83 -1.67
CA TYR A 27 -6.21 6.35 -1.35
C TYR A 27 -7.20 5.96 -2.44
N VAL A 28 -8.47 5.85 -2.05
CA VAL A 28 -9.55 5.58 -3.00
C VAL A 28 -10.14 6.91 -3.45
N ASN A 29 -10.08 7.17 -4.77
CA ASN A 29 -10.64 8.37 -5.40
C ASN A 29 -10.21 9.68 -4.72
N GLY A 30 -8.97 9.72 -4.22
CA GLY A 30 -8.45 10.90 -3.54
C GLY A 30 -8.95 11.09 -2.11
N ASP A 31 -9.79 10.20 -1.61
CA ASP A 31 -10.26 10.26 -0.24
C ASP A 31 -9.19 9.71 0.70
N GLN A 32 -8.58 10.61 1.47
CA GLN A 32 -7.46 10.28 2.35
C GLN A 32 -7.87 9.48 3.58
N THR A 33 -9.16 9.18 3.74
CA THR A 33 -9.65 8.39 4.87
C THR A 33 -9.92 6.94 4.50
N ILE A 34 -9.93 6.62 3.21
CA ILE A 34 -10.23 5.27 2.72
C ILE A 34 -9.15 4.85 1.72
N GLY A 35 -8.68 3.65 1.85
CA GLY A 35 -7.70 3.14 0.90
C GLY A 35 -7.13 1.80 1.25
N PHE A 36 -6.04 1.47 0.57
CA PHE A 36 -5.28 0.24 0.77
C PHE A 36 -3.96 0.58 1.44
N VAL A 37 -3.58 -0.23 2.41
CA VAL A 37 -2.27 -0.14 3.04
C VAL A 37 -1.55 -1.46 2.81
N PHE A 38 -0.42 -1.39 2.12
CA PHE A 38 0.44 -2.55 1.88
C PHE A 38 1.63 -2.45 2.82
N GLU A 39 1.78 -3.44 3.68
CA GLU A 39 2.97 -3.53 4.53
C GLU A 39 4.05 -4.28 3.77
N ILE A 40 5.20 -3.66 3.64
CA ILE A 40 6.33 -4.20 2.87
C ILE A 40 7.39 -4.70 3.85
N GLU A 41 7.86 -5.92 3.62
CA GLU A 41 8.94 -6.50 4.40
C GLU A 41 9.84 -7.29 3.46
N HIS A 42 11.15 -7.06 3.55
CA HIS A 42 12.13 -7.71 2.68
C HIS A 42 11.78 -7.55 1.19
N ASN A 43 11.32 -6.35 0.81
CA ASN A 43 10.92 -6.01 -0.56
C ASN A 43 9.73 -6.82 -1.09
N ARG A 44 8.91 -7.36 -0.19
CA ARG A 44 7.70 -8.11 -0.54
C ARG A 44 6.53 -7.62 0.27
N VAL A 45 5.34 -7.74 -0.31
CA VAL A 45 4.11 -7.43 0.40
C VAL A 45 3.88 -8.49 1.47
N ASP A 46 3.90 -8.09 2.73
CA ASP A 46 3.70 -8.98 3.86
C ASP A 46 2.24 -9.02 4.29
N GLU A 47 1.58 -7.88 4.23
CA GLU A 47 0.19 -7.75 4.66
C GLU A 47 -0.53 -6.69 3.85
N ILE A 48 -1.82 -6.87 3.64
CA ILE A 48 -2.68 -5.91 2.93
C ILE A 48 -3.88 -5.61 3.82
N GLU A 49 -4.11 -4.33 4.06
CA GLU A 49 -5.29 -3.87 4.77
C GLU A 49 -6.08 -2.92 3.87
N MET A 50 -7.41 -2.95 4.00
CA MET A 50 -8.29 -2.11 3.21
C MET A 50 -9.40 -1.55 4.11
N GLY A 51 -9.75 -0.30 3.88
CA GLY A 51 -10.82 0.36 4.62
C GLY A 51 -10.43 1.75 5.09
N THR A 52 -10.88 2.10 6.29
CA THR A 52 -10.61 3.42 6.88
C THR A 52 -9.15 3.53 7.28
N ILE A 53 -8.52 4.63 6.85
CA ILE A 53 -7.13 4.93 7.18
C ILE A 53 -7.12 5.94 8.33
N TYR A 54 -6.46 5.59 9.42
CA TYR A 54 -6.27 6.47 10.56
C TYR A 54 -4.91 7.15 10.47
N ARG A 55 -4.90 8.42 10.81
CA ARG A 55 -3.68 9.23 10.77
C ARG A 55 -3.21 9.59 12.17
#